data_1a92c56882f9494187f10a92ed8bd0a1
#
_entry.id   1a92c56882f9494187f10a92ed8bd0a1
#
_cell.length_a   1.000
_cell.length_b   1.000
_cell.length_c   1.000
_cell.angle_alpha   90.00
_cell.angle_beta   90.00
_cell.angle_gamma   90.00
#
_symmetry.space_group_name_H-M   'P 1'
#
loop_
_entity.id
_entity.type
_entity.pdbx_description
1 polymer ?
#
loop_
_entity_poly.entity_id
_entity_poly.type
_entity_poly.pdbx_seq_one_letter_code
_entity_poly.pdbx_strand_id
1 'polypeptide(L)'
;MTLQTNEKRLLDNLHTLRTFTDTPQDGVTRFSYGTQDARAREYIIKRAENCGCSVSIDALQNIRIGLPTNKPGRKTVLSGSHIDTVRNGGWLDGIYGVCGALEVLETLAQHPEALQDSAYNYEVVIFAEEEGSGFGSTMTGSKFI
;
A
#
# COMPACT_ATOMS: atom_id res chain seq x y z
N MET A 1 -8.48 -6.12 -24.50
CA MET A 1 -7.29 -5.28 -24.23
C MET A 1 -6.43 -6.00 -23.21
N THR A 2 -5.13 -6.12 -23.42
CA THR A 2 -4.21 -6.70 -22.44
C THR A 2 -3.50 -5.54 -21.74
N LEU A 3 -3.73 -5.38 -20.44
CA LEU A 3 -3.01 -4.41 -19.61
C LEU A 3 -1.62 -4.97 -19.28
N GLN A 4 -0.63 -4.09 -19.26
CA GLN A 4 0.73 -4.44 -18.83
C GLN A 4 1.13 -3.56 -17.66
N THR A 5 1.67 -4.18 -16.62
CA THR A 5 2.28 -3.50 -15.48
C THR A 5 3.62 -2.89 -15.87
N ASN A 6 4.05 -1.87 -15.16
CA ASN A 6 5.32 -1.22 -15.36
C ASN A 6 6.36 -1.73 -14.34
N GLU A 7 7.21 -2.65 -14.79
CA GLU A 7 8.26 -3.25 -13.96
C GLU A 7 9.18 -2.19 -13.33
N LYS A 8 9.60 -1.19 -14.10
CA LYS A 8 10.46 -0.14 -13.58
C LYS A 8 9.77 0.62 -12.43
N ARG A 9 8.50 0.96 -12.57
CA ARG A 9 7.73 1.66 -11.53
C ARG A 9 7.59 0.81 -10.27
N LEU A 10 7.33 -0.49 -10.42
CA LEU A 10 7.29 -1.44 -9.30
C LEU A 10 8.62 -1.47 -8.55
N LEU A 11 9.73 -1.63 -9.27
CA LEU A 11 11.07 -1.69 -8.69
C LEU A 11 11.46 -0.36 -8.02
N ASP A 12 11.16 0.78 -8.65
CA ASP A 12 11.43 2.11 -8.08
C ASP A 12 10.67 2.31 -6.75
N ASN A 13 9.42 1.84 -6.66
CA ASN A 13 8.63 1.88 -5.42
C ASN A 13 9.24 1.01 -4.32
N LEU A 14 9.61 -0.23 -4.64
CA LEU A 14 10.27 -1.15 -3.72
C LEU A 14 11.58 -0.56 -3.18
N HIS A 15 12.44 -0.05 -4.07
CA HIS A 15 13.71 0.55 -3.68
C HIS A 15 13.51 1.82 -2.84
N THR A 16 12.53 2.65 -3.16
CA THR A 16 12.24 3.85 -2.37
C THR A 16 11.75 3.49 -0.97
N LEU A 17 10.78 2.58 -0.85
CA LEU A 17 10.25 2.16 0.44
C LEU A 17 11.30 1.48 1.33
N ARG A 18 12.26 0.77 0.74
CA ARG A 18 13.40 0.22 1.47
C ARG A 18 14.23 1.28 2.19
N THR A 19 14.30 2.51 1.66
CA THR A 19 15.14 3.57 2.25
C THR A 19 14.57 4.15 3.54
N PHE A 20 13.28 3.97 3.81
CA PHE A 20 12.65 4.43 5.06
C PHE A 20 12.89 3.41 6.17
N THR A 21 14.03 3.51 6.81
CA THR A 21 14.50 2.61 7.86
C THR A 21 15.32 3.34 8.91
N ASP A 22 15.25 2.89 10.15
CA ASP A 22 16.11 3.37 11.25
C ASP A 22 17.47 2.63 11.29
N THR A 23 17.61 1.54 10.53
CA THR A 23 18.82 0.70 10.50
C THR A 23 19.33 0.45 9.07
N PRO A 24 19.82 1.49 8.36
CA PRO A 24 20.15 1.39 6.93
C PRO A 24 21.25 0.39 6.58
N GLN A 25 22.04 -0.05 7.57
CA GLN A 25 23.14 -1.00 7.38
C GLN A 25 22.74 -2.47 7.64
N ASP A 26 21.65 -2.70 8.38
CA ASP A 26 21.31 -4.02 8.94
C ASP A 26 19.91 -4.52 8.57
N GLY A 27 19.38 -4.16 7.43
CA GLY A 27 18.02 -4.50 7.00
C GLY A 27 17.06 -3.33 7.13
N VAL A 28 15.77 -3.60 7.27
CA VAL A 28 14.77 -2.56 7.43
C VAL A 28 14.15 -2.62 8.82
N THR A 29 14.19 -1.48 9.52
CA THR A 29 13.49 -1.27 10.79
C THR A 29 12.53 -0.10 10.60
N ARG A 30 11.25 -0.41 10.53
CA ARG A 30 10.16 0.56 10.34
C ARG A 30 8.97 0.14 11.18
N PHE A 31 8.99 0.50 12.46
CA PHE A 31 7.89 0.19 13.37
C PHE A 31 6.67 1.07 13.05
N SER A 32 5.50 0.47 13.14
CA SER A 32 4.22 1.19 12.97
C SER A 32 4.17 2.43 13.85
N TYR A 33 3.60 3.50 13.30
CA TYR A 33 3.43 4.81 13.95
C TYR A 33 4.74 5.54 14.27
N GLY A 34 5.89 4.99 13.85
CA GLY A 34 7.19 5.64 13.98
C GLY A 34 7.48 6.64 12.84
N THR A 35 8.62 7.33 12.94
CA THR A 35 9.02 8.35 11.96
C THR A 35 9.19 7.76 10.54
N GLN A 36 9.79 6.58 10.42
CA GLN A 36 10.01 5.97 9.12
C GLN A 36 8.71 5.43 8.51
N ASP A 37 7.79 4.94 9.34
CA ASP A 37 6.44 4.57 8.93
C ASP A 37 5.69 5.79 8.39
N ALA A 38 5.70 6.91 9.10
CA ALA A 38 5.07 8.15 8.66
C ALA A 38 5.61 8.62 7.29
N ARG A 39 6.92 8.56 7.06
CA ARG A 39 7.55 8.91 5.78
C ARG A 39 7.16 7.95 4.65
N ALA A 40 7.13 6.64 4.92
CA ALA A 40 6.70 5.64 3.95
C ALA A 40 5.23 5.82 3.57
N ARG A 41 4.37 6.08 4.56
CA ARG A 41 2.94 6.37 4.37
C ARG A 41 2.73 7.62 3.53
N GLU A 42 3.43 8.71 3.85
CA GLU A 42 3.37 9.96 3.07
C GLU A 42 3.78 9.74 1.60
N TYR A 43 4.83 8.97 1.36
CA TYR A 43 5.26 8.61 0.01
C TYR A 43 4.14 7.88 -0.77
N ILE A 44 3.52 6.87 -0.15
CA ILE A 44 2.43 6.10 -0.79
C ILE A 44 1.21 6.98 -1.06
N ILE A 45 0.81 7.78 -0.09
CA ILE A 45 -0.34 8.70 -0.21
C ILE A 45 -0.12 9.67 -1.38
N LYS A 46 1.04 10.32 -1.44
CA LYS A 46 1.38 11.23 -2.56
C LYS A 46 1.33 10.56 -3.92
N ARG A 47 1.80 9.32 -4.01
CA ARG A 47 1.71 8.55 -5.26
C ARG A 47 0.27 8.31 -5.68
N ALA A 48 -0.57 7.88 -4.75
CA ALA A 48 -1.99 7.64 -4.99
C ALA A 48 -2.72 8.92 -5.45
N GLU A 49 -2.49 10.02 -4.74
CA GLU A 49 -3.07 11.33 -5.07
C GLU A 49 -2.63 11.83 -6.46
N ASN A 50 -1.37 11.63 -6.83
CA ASN A 50 -0.86 11.97 -8.17
C ASN A 50 -1.52 11.18 -9.31
N CYS A 51 -2.10 10.02 -9.00
CA CYS A 51 -2.91 9.23 -9.94
C CYS A 51 -4.40 9.58 -9.90
N GLY A 52 -4.79 10.59 -9.12
CA GLY A 52 -6.18 11.01 -8.93
C GLY A 52 -7.00 10.04 -8.05
N CYS A 53 -6.34 9.15 -7.34
CA CYS A 53 -7.00 8.21 -6.43
C CYS A 53 -7.46 8.89 -5.15
N SER A 54 -8.56 8.39 -4.58
CA SER A 54 -9.02 8.79 -3.26
C SER A 54 -8.21 8.07 -2.19
N VAL A 55 -7.92 8.76 -1.08
CA VAL A 55 -7.23 8.17 0.07
C VAL A 55 -8.08 8.39 1.32
N SER A 56 -8.25 7.35 2.11
CA SER A 56 -8.86 7.42 3.44
C SER A 56 -8.00 6.68 4.46
N ILE A 57 -8.03 7.16 5.70
CA ILE A 57 -7.26 6.58 6.81
C ILE A 57 -8.25 6.37 7.95
N ASP A 58 -8.30 5.15 8.47
CA ASP A 58 -9.18 4.83 9.60
C ASP A 58 -8.55 5.14 10.96
N ALA A 59 -9.29 4.87 12.04
CA ALA A 59 -8.84 5.13 13.40
C ALA A 59 -7.62 4.30 13.83
N LEU A 60 -7.39 3.16 13.21
CA LEU A 60 -6.21 2.31 13.42
C LEU A 60 -5.05 2.66 12.48
N GLN A 61 -5.26 3.69 11.65
CA GLN A 61 -4.28 4.11 10.66
C GLN A 61 -4.12 3.15 9.48
N ASN A 62 -5.08 2.25 9.20
CA ASN A 62 -5.10 1.57 7.90
C ASN A 62 -5.31 2.62 6.80
N ILE A 63 -4.55 2.52 5.70
CA ILE A 63 -4.75 3.38 4.53
C ILE A 63 -5.58 2.60 3.51
N ARG A 64 -6.64 3.20 2.98
CA ARG A 64 -7.38 2.68 1.83
C ARG A 64 -7.27 3.66 0.67
N ILE A 65 -6.98 3.14 -0.50
CA ILE A 65 -6.77 3.91 -1.72
C ILE A 65 -7.73 3.39 -2.78
N GLY A 66 -8.64 4.23 -3.24
CA GLY A 66 -9.65 3.88 -4.24
C GLY A 66 -9.40 4.55 -5.58
N LEU A 67 -9.67 3.84 -6.67
CA LEU A 67 -9.60 4.39 -8.02
C LEU A 67 -10.66 5.48 -8.25
N PRO A 68 -10.37 6.50 -9.07
CA PRO A 68 -11.34 7.54 -9.43
C PRO A 68 -12.54 6.98 -10.22
N THR A 69 -12.40 5.78 -10.80
CA THR A 69 -13.46 5.06 -11.52
C THR A 69 -14.36 4.21 -10.62
N ASN A 70 -14.07 4.12 -9.33
CA ASN A 70 -14.90 3.38 -8.37
C ASN A 70 -16.30 4.00 -8.28
N LYS A 71 -17.33 3.15 -8.25
CA LYS A 71 -18.73 3.57 -8.24
C LYS A 71 -19.48 3.01 -7.04
N PRO A 72 -20.39 3.79 -6.43
CA PRO A 72 -21.27 3.29 -5.36
C PRO A 72 -22.05 2.03 -5.79
N GLY A 73 -22.26 1.11 -4.85
CA GLY A 73 -23.05 -0.10 -5.08
C GLY A 73 -22.32 -1.25 -5.79
N ARG A 74 -21.12 -1.04 -6.29
CA ARG A 74 -20.28 -2.14 -6.82
C ARG A 74 -19.56 -2.87 -5.68
N LYS A 75 -19.35 -4.17 -5.86
CA LYS A 75 -18.45 -4.94 -4.98
C LYS A 75 -17.01 -4.46 -5.17
N THR A 76 -16.22 -4.48 -4.11
CA THR A 76 -14.82 -4.05 -4.15
C THR A 76 -13.89 -5.26 -4.09
N VAL A 77 -12.96 -5.33 -5.01
CA VAL A 77 -11.76 -6.18 -4.90
C VAL A 77 -10.75 -5.38 -4.09
N LEU A 78 -10.38 -5.92 -2.94
CA LEU A 78 -9.41 -5.32 -2.03
C LEU A 78 -8.09 -6.09 -2.14
N SER A 79 -6.98 -5.40 -2.37
CA SER A 79 -5.63 -5.97 -2.45
C SER A 79 -4.68 -5.11 -1.64
N GLY A 80 -3.66 -5.73 -1.05
CA GLY A 80 -2.67 -4.98 -0.27
C GLY A 80 -1.90 -5.85 0.70
N SER A 81 -1.21 -5.21 1.63
CA SER A 81 -0.42 -5.82 2.68
C SER A 81 -0.10 -4.78 3.76
N HIS A 82 1.07 -4.85 4.40
CA HIS A 82 1.57 -3.92 5.41
C HIS A 82 2.90 -3.30 4.97
N ILE A 83 3.36 -2.29 5.70
CA ILE A 83 4.65 -1.64 5.47
C ILE A 83 5.53 -1.63 6.72
N ASP A 84 4.97 -1.90 7.90
CA ASP A 84 5.75 -2.06 9.11
C ASP A 84 6.62 -3.32 9.06
N THR A 85 7.67 -3.36 9.86
CA THR A 85 8.65 -4.45 9.89
C THR A 85 9.03 -4.81 11.32
N VAL A 86 9.55 -6.00 11.51
CA VAL A 86 10.37 -6.31 12.70
C VAL A 86 11.68 -5.53 12.66
N ARG A 87 12.43 -5.52 13.77
CA ARG A 87 13.78 -4.95 13.78
C ARG A 87 14.69 -5.71 12.80
N ASN A 88 15.40 -4.97 11.94
CA ASN A 88 16.33 -5.51 10.92
C ASN A 88 15.66 -6.56 10.02
N GLY A 89 14.38 -6.34 9.71
CA GLY A 89 13.57 -7.25 8.90
C GLY A 89 13.98 -7.32 7.44
N GLY A 90 13.39 -8.27 6.73
CA GLY A 90 13.53 -8.42 5.29
C GLY A 90 12.90 -7.23 4.55
N TRP A 91 13.62 -6.67 3.59
CA TRP A 91 13.17 -5.46 2.91
C TRP A 91 12.00 -5.66 1.92
N LEU A 92 11.65 -6.92 1.64
CA LEU A 92 10.51 -7.25 0.76
C LEU A 92 9.25 -7.63 1.54
N ASP A 93 9.38 -7.97 2.82
CA ASP A 93 8.24 -8.37 3.63
C ASP A 93 7.22 -7.24 3.73
N GLY A 94 5.96 -7.60 3.51
CA GLY A 94 4.83 -6.66 3.43
C GLY A 94 4.89 -5.71 2.23
N ILE A 95 6.00 -4.99 2.03
CA ILE A 95 6.08 -3.96 0.97
C ILE A 95 5.99 -4.53 -0.44
N TYR A 96 6.36 -5.80 -0.66
CA TYR A 96 6.18 -6.42 -1.97
C TYR A 96 4.69 -6.51 -2.33
N GLY A 97 3.85 -6.93 -1.39
CA GLY A 97 2.40 -6.97 -1.56
C GLY A 97 1.79 -5.58 -1.78
N VAL A 98 2.24 -4.59 -0.99
CA VAL A 98 1.80 -3.19 -1.16
C VAL A 98 2.19 -2.64 -2.53
N CYS A 99 3.46 -2.80 -2.92
CA CYS A 99 3.94 -2.29 -4.22
C CYS A 99 3.26 -3.00 -5.40
N GLY A 100 3.01 -4.30 -5.30
CA GLY A 100 2.26 -5.05 -6.32
C GLY A 100 0.82 -4.53 -6.46
N ALA A 101 0.13 -4.31 -5.35
CA ALA A 101 -1.23 -3.75 -5.34
C ALA A 101 -1.27 -2.32 -5.90
N LEU A 102 -0.30 -1.47 -5.52
CA LEU A 102 -0.16 -0.11 -6.05
C LEU A 102 0.14 -0.11 -7.55
N GLU A 103 0.99 -1.04 -8.03
CA GLU A 103 1.28 -1.14 -9.46
C GLU A 103 0.04 -1.49 -10.27
N VAL A 104 -0.82 -2.38 -9.77
CA VAL A 104 -2.12 -2.67 -10.38
C VAL A 104 -3.01 -1.43 -10.35
N LEU A 105 -3.10 -0.73 -9.22
CA LEU A 105 -3.90 0.48 -9.07
C LEU A 105 -3.47 1.57 -10.06
N GLU A 106 -2.16 1.86 -10.13
CA GLU A 106 -1.62 2.88 -11.03
C GLU A 106 -1.82 2.51 -12.52
N THR A 107 -1.69 1.22 -12.86
CA THR A 107 -1.98 0.73 -14.20
C THR A 107 -3.45 0.92 -14.55
N LEU A 108 -4.38 0.60 -13.65
CA LEU A 108 -5.82 0.79 -13.85
C LEU A 108 -6.20 2.28 -13.90
N ALA A 109 -5.55 3.12 -13.12
CA ALA A 109 -5.78 4.57 -13.15
C ALA A 109 -5.37 5.20 -14.50
N GLN A 110 -4.33 4.65 -15.15
CA GLN A 110 -3.90 5.06 -16.49
C GLN A 110 -4.80 4.53 -17.62
N HIS A 111 -5.63 3.51 -17.32
CA HIS A 111 -6.52 2.83 -18.25
C HIS A 111 -7.95 2.76 -17.71
N PRO A 112 -8.62 3.92 -17.50
CA PRO A 112 -9.95 3.96 -16.88
C PRO A 112 -11.01 3.18 -17.65
N GLU A 113 -10.83 3.01 -18.97
CA GLU A 113 -11.69 2.23 -19.84
C GLU A 113 -11.73 0.74 -19.45
N ALA A 114 -10.68 0.22 -18.82
CA ALA A 114 -10.62 -1.19 -18.42
C ALA A 114 -11.66 -1.56 -17.35
N LEU A 115 -12.13 -0.59 -16.58
CA LEU A 115 -13.12 -0.78 -15.52
C LEU A 115 -14.48 -0.15 -15.84
N GLN A 116 -14.69 0.41 -17.03
CA GLN A 116 -15.90 1.12 -17.38
C GLN A 116 -17.16 0.27 -17.18
N ASP A 117 -17.13 -0.98 -17.65
CA ASP A 117 -18.21 -1.96 -17.56
C ASP A 117 -17.98 -3.03 -16.48
N SER A 118 -16.99 -2.84 -15.61
CA SER A 118 -16.71 -3.77 -14.51
C SER A 118 -17.85 -3.77 -13.49
N ALA A 119 -18.19 -4.96 -12.99
CA ALA A 119 -19.07 -5.12 -11.84
C ALA A 119 -18.36 -4.83 -10.51
N TYR A 120 -17.06 -4.56 -10.53
CA TYR A 120 -16.23 -4.41 -9.36
C TYR A 120 -15.50 -3.06 -9.34
N ASN A 121 -15.31 -2.56 -8.13
CA ASN A 121 -14.33 -1.53 -7.78
C ASN A 121 -12.99 -2.19 -7.49
N TYR A 122 -11.92 -1.41 -7.51
CA TYR A 122 -10.61 -1.85 -7.03
C TYR A 122 -10.08 -0.88 -5.98
N GLU A 123 -9.62 -1.41 -4.86
CA GLU A 123 -8.98 -0.65 -3.78
C GLU A 123 -7.72 -1.33 -3.29
N VAL A 124 -6.76 -0.52 -2.88
CA VAL A 124 -5.57 -0.97 -2.16
C VAL A 124 -5.75 -0.68 -0.67
N VAL A 125 -5.32 -1.62 0.17
CA VAL A 125 -5.25 -1.43 1.61
C VAL A 125 -3.83 -1.61 2.11
N ILE A 126 -3.39 -0.72 3.00
CA ILE A 126 -2.15 -0.88 3.76
C ILE A 126 -2.54 -1.01 5.22
N PHE A 127 -2.34 -2.21 5.75
CA PHE A 127 -2.64 -2.51 7.14
C PHE A 127 -1.58 -1.92 8.07
N ALA A 128 -2.03 -1.40 9.20
CA ALA A 128 -1.15 -0.92 10.25
C ALA A 128 -0.87 -2.01 11.28
N GLU A 129 0.34 -2.02 11.84
CA GLU A 129 0.78 -2.90 12.93
C GLU A 129 0.49 -4.39 12.64
N GLU A 130 1.00 -4.88 11.50
CA GLU A 130 0.88 -6.28 11.15
C GLU A 130 1.83 -7.14 11.98
N GLU A 131 3.09 -6.72 12.11
CA GLU A 131 4.18 -7.45 12.75
C GLU A 131 4.09 -7.47 14.29
N GLY A 132 3.33 -6.56 14.88
CA GLY A 132 3.23 -6.45 16.33
C GLY A 132 4.48 -5.96 17.03
N SER A 133 5.44 -5.44 16.30
CA SER A 133 6.75 -5.03 16.83
C SER A 133 6.69 -3.79 17.73
N GLY A 134 5.67 -2.94 17.53
CA GLY A 134 5.49 -1.73 18.31
C GLY A 134 4.69 -1.94 19.60
N PHE A 135 3.65 -2.77 19.56
CA PHE A 135 2.66 -2.87 20.64
C PHE A 135 2.37 -4.30 21.10
N GLY A 136 3.08 -5.29 20.55
CA GLY A 136 2.93 -6.68 20.96
C GLY A 136 1.64 -7.38 20.51
N SER A 137 0.89 -6.77 19.59
CA SER A 137 -0.33 -7.34 18.99
C SER A 137 -0.19 -7.36 17.49
N THR A 138 -0.04 -8.52 16.91
CA THR A 138 0.07 -8.71 15.45
C THR A 138 -1.27 -8.51 14.75
N MET A 139 -1.21 -8.16 13.46
CA MET A 139 -2.38 -8.01 12.57
C MET A 139 -3.43 -7.05 13.13
N THR A 140 -3.01 -6.02 13.88
CA THR A 140 -3.92 -5.09 14.54
C THR A 140 -4.85 -4.41 13.53
N GLY A 141 -4.30 -3.88 12.45
CA GLY A 141 -5.09 -3.21 11.43
C GLY A 141 -6.10 -4.14 10.73
N SER A 142 -5.69 -5.33 10.34
CA SER A 142 -6.54 -6.24 9.56
C SER A 142 -7.65 -6.92 10.37
N LYS A 143 -7.54 -6.98 11.69
CA LYS A 143 -8.61 -7.54 12.56
C LYS A 143 -9.86 -6.67 12.64
N PHE A 144 -9.79 -5.42 12.23
CA PHE A 144 -10.86 -4.42 12.38
C PHE A 144 -11.37 -3.83 11.06
N ILE A 145 -11.14 -4.53 9.95
CA ILE A 145 -11.74 -4.18 8.65
C ILE A 145 -13.04 -4.93 8.40
#